data_aa19c3b36ccf9a2daa3be53cbf9c7f17
#
_entry.id   aa19c3b36ccf9a2daa3be53cbf9c7f17
#
_cell.length_a   1.000
_cell.length_b   1.000
_cell.length_c   1.000
_cell.angle_alpha   90.00
_cell.angle_beta   90.00
_cell.angle_gamma   90.00
#
_symmetry.space_group_name_H-M   'P 1'
#
loop_
_entity.id
_entity.type
_entity.pdbx_description
1 polymer ?
#
loop_
_entity_poly.entity_id
_entity_poly.type
_entity_poly.pdbx_seq_one_letter_code
_entity_poly.pdbx_strand_id
1 'polypeptide(L)'
;GYDKIILEYPVGYQEWDGDEKLYILMDKNLYGHPAGALNWGRDRDKFIMARFNTGEWVCVCCYETDPCLFHITRTVGKVTEHMWALIHTDDCDTYGQNEGILQCFRDIIHDKWGVKDVNPETQLGLQRILKVDKDSGMWECIVKMPVFVEGMHGTFCDDEHYPKKDVSTPYPGGA
;
A
#
# COMPACT_ATOMS: atom_id res chain seq x y z
N GLY A 1 18.41 3.72 16.49
CA GLY A 1 17.21 3.57 17.32
C GLY A 1 16.23 4.65 16.93
N TYR A 2 14.98 4.36 17.00
CA TYR A 2 13.91 5.37 16.80
C TYR A 2 13.88 6.27 18.03
N ASP A 3 13.58 7.55 17.83
CA ASP A 3 13.36 8.46 18.93
C ASP A 3 12.12 7.98 19.71
N LYS A 4 12.27 7.92 21.03
CA LYS A 4 11.14 7.57 21.89
C LYS A 4 10.14 8.72 21.89
N ILE A 5 8.89 8.42 21.57
CA ILE A 5 7.80 9.41 21.60
C ILE A 5 7.16 9.34 22.97
N ILE A 6 7.14 10.48 23.67
CA ILE A 6 6.49 10.64 24.96
C ILE A 6 5.27 11.54 24.75
N LEU A 7 4.11 11.06 25.17
CA LEU A 7 2.85 11.79 25.06
C LEU A 7 2.36 12.19 26.44
N GLU A 8 1.71 13.33 26.51
CA GLU A 8 0.90 13.70 27.67
C GLU A 8 -0.44 12.96 27.62
N TYR A 9 -0.97 12.60 28.79
CA TYR A 9 -2.34 12.12 28.86
C TYR A 9 -3.32 13.20 28.38
N PRO A 10 -4.40 12.82 27.70
CA PRO A 10 -5.45 13.77 27.33
C PRO A 10 -6.01 14.50 28.55
N VAL A 11 -6.53 15.68 28.33
CA VAL A 11 -7.17 16.47 29.41
C VAL A 11 -8.29 15.66 30.05
N GLY A 12 -8.27 15.55 31.37
CA GLY A 12 -9.23 14.73 32.14
C GLY A 12 -8.79 13.28 32.37
N TYR A 13 -7.67 12.84 31.78
CA TYR A 13 -7.10 11.49 31.95
C TYR A 13 -5.67 11.53 32.49
N GLN A 14 -5.24 12.70 33.05
CA GLN A 14 -3.90 12.83 33.60
C GLN A 14 -3.74 11.87 34.80
N GLU A 15 -2.62 11.16 34.82
CA GLU A 15 -2.21 10.29 35.91
C GLU A 15 -1.02 10.90 36.65
N TRP A 16 -0.92 10.62 37.93
CA TRP A 16 0.11 11.16 38.82
C TRP A 16 0.68 10.05 39.71
N ASP A 17 1.97 10.09 39.97
CA ASP A 17 2.61 9.29 40.98
C ASP A 17 3.10 10.26 42.08
N GLY A 18 2.31 10.37 43.14
CA GLY A 18 2.48 11.42 44.12
C GLY A 18 2.29 12.81 43.50
N ASP A 19 3.31 13.64 43.53
CA ASP A 19 3.32 14.98 42.91
C ASP A 19 3.90 14.99 41.49
N GLU A 20 4.34 13.84 40.98
CA GLU A 20 4.94 13.72 39.64
C GLU A 20 3.88 13.38 38.59
N LYS A 21 3.84 14.16 37.49
CA LYS A 21 2.97 13.94 36.34
C LYS A 21 3.50 12.75 35.53
N LEU A 22 2.64 11.78 35.27
CA LEU A 22 2.98 10.65 34.41
C LEU A 22 2.79 10.97 32.94
N TYR A 23 3.55 10.28 32.10
CA TYR A 23 3.52 10.39 30.64
C TYR A 23 3.44 9.02 30.01
N ILE A 24 2.85 8.97 28.81
CA ILE A 24 2.74 7.72 28.05
C ILE A 24 3.98 7.56 27.16
N LEU A 25 4.72 6.49 27.35
CA LEU A 25 5.79 6.11 26.45
C LEU A 25 5.20 5.27 25.31
N MET A 26 5.38 5.74 24.07
CA MET A 26 4.92 5.01 22.90
C MET A 26 5.90 3.89 22.53
N ASP A 27 5.41 2.65 22.51
CA ASP A 27 6.17 1.48 22.05
C ASP A 27 6.14 1.31 20.52
N LYS A 28 5.15 1.93 19.88
CA LYS A 28 4.93 1.85 18.44
C LYS A 28 4.68 3.23 17.85
N ASN A 29 4.85 3.36 16.54
CA ASN A 29 4.52 4.59 15.84
C ASN A 29 3.03 4.93 15.97
N LEU A 30 2.75 6.19 16.23
CA LEU A 30 1.39 6.71 16.24
C LEU A 30 0.98 7.05 14.81
N TYR A 31 -0.23 6.64 14.43
CA TYR A 31 -0.83 7.02 13.15
C TYR A 31 -0.97 8.54 13.07
N GLY A 32 -0.52 9.11 11.95
CA GLY A 32 -0.48 10.57 11.77
C GLY A 32 0.79 11.26 12.31
N HIS A 33 1.66 10.55 13.01
CA HIS A 33 2.96 11.13 13.42
C HIS A 33 3.88 11.30 12.20
N PRO A 34 4.54 12.46 12.02
CA PRO A 34 5.35 12.74 10.82
C PRO A 34 6.45 11.70 10.54
N ALA A 35 7.06 11.15 11.58
CA ALA A 35 8.07 10.10 11.44
C ALA A 35 7.46 8.69 11.25
N GLY A 36 6.15 8.52 11.40
CA GLY A 36 5.49 7.20 11.36
C GLY A 36 5.68 6.50 10.02
N ALA A 37 5.39 7.19 8.93
CA ALA A 37 5.55 6.66 7.57
C ALA A 37 7.02 6.34 7.24
N LEU A 38 7.95 7.22 7.64
CA LEU A 38 9.38 7.01 7.44
C LEU A 38 9.90 5.80 8.22
N ASN A 39 9.50 5.66 9.48
CA ASN A 39 9.89 4.53 10.32
C ASN A 39 9.32 3.22 9.79
N TRP A 40 8.05 3.22 9.38
CA TRP A 40 7.42 2.08 8.71
C TRP A 40 8.19 1.68 7.43
N GLY A 41 8.46 2.64 6.54
CA GLY A 41 9.20 2.37 5.31
C GLY A 41 10.57 1.73 5.60
N ARG A 42 11.32 2.27 6.57
CA ARG A 42 12.61 1.71 6.96
C ARG A 42 12.52 0.28 7.52
N ASP A 43 11.53 0.00 8.35
CA ASP A 43 11.34 -1.34 8.93
C ASP A 43 10.89 -2.33 7.87
N ARG A 44 9.97 -1.93 6.98
CA ARG A 44 9.54 -2.70 5.82
C ARG A 44 10.74 -3.06 4.93
N ASP A 45 11.50 -2.06 4.51
CA ASP A 45 12.63 -2.24 3.59
C ASP A 45 13.69 -3.14 4.21
N LYS A 46 14.03 -2.91 5.49
CA LYS A 46 14.97 -3.73 6.22
C LYS A 46 14.50 -5.20 6.30
N PHE A 47 13.23 -5.43 6.56
CA PHE A 47 12.68 -6.78 6.61
C PHE A 47 12.70 -7.45 5.24
N ILE A 48 12.16 -6.80 4.21
CA ILE A 48 12.09 -7.34 2.85
C ILE A 48 13.49 -7.66 2.33
N MET A 49 14.42 -6.71 2.45
CA MET A 49 15.79 -6.90 1.99
C MET A 49 16.52 -8.01 2.75
N ALA A 50 16.34 -8.13 4.05
CA ALA A 50 16.96 -9.17 4.83
C ALA A 50 16.37 -10.56 4.53
N ARG A 51 15.04 -10.63 4.34
CA ARG A 51 14.32 -11.90 4.16
C ARG A 51 14.47 -12.46 2.75
N PHE A 52 14.45 -11.59 1.74
CA PHE A 52 14.50 -11.99 0.33
C PHE A 52 15.87 -11.79 -0.32
N ASN A 53 16.95 -11.79 0.46
CA ASN A 53 18.35 -11.88 -0.01
C ASN A 53 19.08 -13.01 0.70
N THR A 54 18.41 -14.16 0.84
CA THR A 54 18.99 -15.35 1.48
C THR A 54 18.65 -16.60 0.69
N GLY A 55 19.62 -17.49 0.56
CA GLY A 55 19.42 -18.77 -0.12
C GLY A 55 19.10 -18.60 -1.60
N GLU A 56 17.92 -19.07 -1.99
CA GLU A 56 17.42 -19.02 -3.37
C GLU A 56 16.81 -17.68 -3.78
N TRP A 57 16.69 -16.73 -2.83
CA TRP A 57 16.03 -15.47 -3.03
C TRP A 57 17.00 -14.32 -3.29
N VAL A 58 16.65 -13.47 -4.25
CA VAL A 58 17.33 -12.19 -4.48
C VAL A 58 16.25 -11.11 -4.59
N CYS A 59 16.40 -10.08 -3.78
CA CYS A 59 15.56 -8.89 -3.81
C CYS A 59 16.38 -7.69 -4.26
N VAL A 60 15.95 -7.07 -5.32
CA VAL A 60 16.41 -5.74 -5.73
C VAL A 60 15.36 -4.75 -5.26
N CYS A 61 15.72 -4.02 -4.22
CA CYS A 61 14.87 -2.95 -3.73
C CYS A 61 14.93 -1.78 -4.68
N CYS A 62 13.76 -1.28 -4.98
CA CYS A 62 13.51 0.12 -5.22
C CYS A 62 14.23 0.66 -6.44
N TYR A 63 13.51 0.75 -7.45
CA TYR A 63 13.87 1.70 -8.49
C TYR A 63 14.01 3.07 -7.82
N GLU A 64 15.00 3.85 -8.20
CA GLU A 64 15.22 5.21 -7.69
C GLU A 64 13.97 6.09 -7.80
N THR A 65 13.07 5.72 -8.70
CA THR A 65 11.81 6.41 -8.98
C THR A 65 10.63 5.99 -8.09
N ASP A 66 10.65 4.78 -7.52
CA ASP A 66 9.57 4.29 -6.66
C ASP A 66 10.11 3.41 -5.51
N PRO A 67 10.26 3.99 -4.30
CA PRO A 67 10.75 3.28 -3.13
C PRO A 67 9.78 2.22 -2.59
N CYS A 68 8.58 2.10 -3.15
CA CYS A 68 7.59 1.10 -2.76
C CYS A 68 7.62 -0.15 -3.63
N LEU A 69 8.38 -0.14 -4.73
CA LEU A 69 8.44 -1.24 -5.68
C LEU A 69 9.66 -2.15 -5.45
N PHE A 70 9.41 -3.44 -5.25
CA PHE A 70 10.43 -4.47 -5.07
C PHE A 70 10.35 -5.48 -6.21
N HIS A 71 11.49 -5.78 -6.80
CA HIS A 71 11.65 -6.90 -7.71
C HIS A 71 12.32 -8.05 -6.95
N ILE A 72 11.63 -9.16 -6.83
CA ILE A 72 12.05 -10.32 -6.07
C ILE A 72 12.17 -11.51 -7.03
N THR A 73 13.29 -12.21 -6.93
CA THR A 73 13.50 -13.44 -7.70
C THR A 73 13.76 -14.61 -6.77
N ARG A 74 13.34 -15.80 -7.21
CA ARG A 74 13.65 -17.06 -6.54
C ARG A 74 14.21 -18.03 -7.57
N THR A 75 15.34 -18.65 -7.25
CA THR A 75 15.96 -19.65 -8.12
C THR A 75 15.80 -21.04 -7.52
N VAL A 76 15.03 -21.89 -8.19
CA VAL A 76 14.82 -23.30 -7.80
C VAL A 76 15.40 -24.19 -8.87
N GLY A 77 16.51 -24.85 -8.56
CA GLY A 77 17.26 -25.65 -9.52
C GLY A 77 17.86 -24.78 -10.64
N LYS A 78 17.35 -24.93 -11.86
CA LYS A 78 17.77 -24.15 -13.04
C LYS A 78 16.78 -23.08 -13.46
N VAL A 79 15.68 -22.94 -12.73
CA VAL A 79 14.60 -22.01 -13.07
C VAL A 79 14.63 -20.81 -12.12
N THR A 80 14.68 -19.64 -12.69
CA THR A 80 14.53 -18.38 -11.94
C THR A 80 13.12 -17.85 -12.16
N GLU A 81 12.39 -17.71 -11.09
CA GLU A 81 11.04 -17.14 -11.05
C GLU A 81 11.14 -15.66 -10.66
N HIS A 82 10.27 -14.85 -11.19
CA HIS A 82 10.24 -13.42 -10.96
C HIS A 82 8.89 -12.99 -10.40
N MET A 83 8.93 -12.04 -9.46
CA MET A 83 7.75 -11.33 -8.98
C MET A 83 8.09 -9.87 -8.67
N TRP A 84 7.05 -9.06 -8.63
CA TRP A 84 7.10 -7.67 -8.19
C TRP A 84 6.12 -7.49 -7.04
N ALA A 85 6.54 -6.75 -6.04
CA ALA A 85 5.69 -6.34 -4.92
C ALA A 85 5.69 -4.82 -4.83
N LEU A 86 4.52 -4.22 -4.92
CA LEU A 86 4.29 -2.80 -4.67
C LEU A 86 3.69 -2.68 -3.26
N ILE A 87 4.45 -2.13 -2.33
CA ILE A 87 4.04 -2.04 -0.92
C ILE A 87 3.94 -0.58 -0.52
N HIS A 88 2.72 -0.06 -0.51
CA HIS A 88 2.44 1.32 -0.13
C HIS A 88 1.72 1.36 1.21
N THR A 89 2.42 1.81 2.25
CA THR A 89 1.94 1.84 3.64
C THR A 89 1.48 0.44 4.09
N ASP A 90 0.20 0.19 4.16
CA ASP A 90 -0.46 -1.07 4.56
C ASP A 90 -1.02 -1.87 3.37
N ASP A 91 -1.05 -1.27 2.19
CA ASP A 91 -1.47 -1.94 0.96
C ASP A 91 -0.29 -2.61 0.26
N CYS A 92 -0.50 -3.85 -0.17
CA CYS A 92 0.50 -4.64 -0.89
C CYS A 92 -0.12 -5.31 -2.12
N ASP A 93 0.38 -4.92 -3.29
CA ASP A 93 0.07 -5.59 -4.56
C ASP A 93 1.23 -6.46 -5.00
N THR A 94 0.91 -7.63 -5.54
CA THR A 94 1.92 -8.57 -6.01
C THR A 94 1.61 -9.07 -7.41
N TYR A 95 2.63 -9.15 -8.23
CA TYR A 95 2.58 -9.65 -9.60
C TYR A 95 3.72 -10.65 -9.79
N GLY A 96 3.44 -11.86 -10.23
CA GLY A 96 4.46 -12.89 -10.39
C GLY A 96 4.19 -13.83 -11.55
N GLN A 97 5.23 -14.54 -11.96
CA GLN A 97 5.17 -15.48 -13.07
C GLN A 97 4.31 -16.71 -12.76
N ASN A 98 4.20 -17.09 -11.51
CA ASN A 98 3.37 -18.21 -11.07
C ASN A 98 2.87 -18.02 -9.64
N GLU A 99 1.82 -18.75 -9.30
CA GLU A 99 1.18 -18.68 -7.99
C GLU A 99 2.09 -19.16 -6.85
N GLY A 100 3.05 -20.07 -7.15
CA GLY A 100 3.94 -20.61 -6.12
C GLY A 100 4.83 -19.56 -5.49
N ILE A 101 5.45 -18.67 -6.30
CA ILE A 101 6.29 -17.59 -5.77
C ILE A 101 5.44 -16.55 -5.04
N LEU A 102 4.24 -16.25 -5.54
CA LEU A 102 3.30 -15.32 -4.90
C LEU A 102 2.83 -15.84 -3.55
N GLN A 103 2.49 -17.14 -3.46
CA GLN A 103 2.07 -17.73 -2.20
C GLN A 103 3.19 -17.76 -1.15
N CYS A 104 4.42 -18.11 -1.56
CA CYS A 104 5.57 -18.06 -0.64
C CYS A 104 5.81 -16.65 -0.11
N PHE A 105 5.69 -15.63 -0.96
CA PHE A 105 5.80 -14.24 -0.52
C PHE A 105 4.68 -13.87 0.46
N ARG A 106 3.45 -14.21 0.13
CA ARG A 106 2.25 -13.96 0.95
C ARG A 106 2.39 -14.56 2.34
N ASP A 107 2.82 -15.83 2.44
CA ASP A 107 3.02 -16.53 3.71
C ASP A 107 4.05 -15.81 4.59
N ILE A 108 5.17 -15.40 4.00
CA ILE A 108 6.25 -14.67 4.69
C ILE A 108 5.76 -13.31 5.22
N ILE A 109 4.99 -12.57 4.42
CA ILE A 109 4.45 -11.27 4.80
C ILE A 109 3.36 -11.43 5.86
N HIS A 110 2.51 -12.46 5.71
CA HIS A 110 1.48 -12.79 6.70
C HIS A 110 2.09 -13.13 8.07
N ASP A 111 3.13 -13.97 8.11
CA ASP A 111 3.82 -14.33 9.34
C ASP A 111 4.42 -13.10 10.05
N LYS A 112 4.88 -12.13 9.28
CA LYS A 112 5.51 -10.92 9.82
C LYS A 112 4.50 -9.89 10.32
N TRP A 113 3.44 -9.61 9.54
CA TRP A 113 2.54 -8.47 9.77
C TRP A 113 1.06 -8.85 9.90
N GLY A 114 0.70 -10.12 9.72
CA GLY A 114 -0.69 -10.56 9.84
C GLY A 114 -1.59 -9.98 8.74
N VAL A 115 -1.07 -9.85 7.51
CA VAL A 115 -1.82 -9.31 6.38
C VAL A 115 -3.05 -10.16 6.08
N LYS A 116 -4.08 -9.51 5.51
CA LYS A 116 -5.29 -10.17 5.02
C LYS A 116 -5.38 -10.00 3.53
N ASP A 117 -5.79 -11.06 2.84
CA ASP A 117 -6.13 -10.95 1.43
C ASP A 117 -7.39 -10.11 1.27
N VAL A 118 -7.31 -9.15 0.37
CA VAL A 118 -8.44 -8.32 -0.06
C VAL A 118 -8.77 -8.60 -1.51
N ASN A 119 -9.91 -8.11 -1.97
CA ASN A 119 -10.28 -8.25 -3.37
C ASN A 119 -9.19 -7.67 -4.29
N PRO A 120 -8.56 -8.47 -5.17
CA PRO A 120 -7.49 -8.01 -6.06
C PRO A 120 -7.95 -6.96 -7.08
N GLU A 121 -9.26 -6.82 -7.26
CA GLU A 121 -9.82 -5.82 -8.16
C GLU A 121 -9.78 -4.39 -7.59
N THR A 122 -9.55 -4.24 -6.28
CA THR A 122 -9.54 -2.93 -5.62
C THR A 122 -8.26 -2.69 -4.83
N GLN A 123 -7.57 -1.60 -5.12
CA GLN A 123 -6.42 -1.14 -4.34
C GLN A 123 -6.40 0.39 -4.27
N LEU A 124 -6.13 0.94 -3.10
CA LEU A 124 -6.08 2.40 -2.89
C LEU A 124 -7.33 3.13 -3.42
N GLY A 125 -8.50 2.48 -3.35
CA GLY A 125 -9.74 3.02 -3.91
C GLY A 125 -9.87 2.95 -5.43
N LEU A 126 -8.87 2.36 -6.11
CA LEU A 126 -8.89 2.09 -7.53
C LEU A 126 -9.47 0.71 -7.80
N GLN A 127 -10.44 0.63 -8.67
CA GLN A 127 -10.93 -0.63 -9.23
C GLN A 127 -10.15 -0.93 -10.51
N ARG A 128 -9.58 -2.13 -10.59
CA ARG A 128 -8.86 -2.61 -11.77
C ARG A 128 -9.65 -3.74 -12.43
N ILE A 129 -9.88 -3.61 -13.71
CA ILE A 129 -10.53 -4.64 -14.53
C ILE A 129 -9.51 -5.08 -15.57
N LEU A 130 -9.03 -6.30 -15.44
CA LEU A 130 -8.12 -6.91 -16.41
C LEU A 130 -8.94 -7.66 -17.47
N LYS A 131 -8.70 -7.36 -18.73
CA LYS A 131 -9.28 -8.07 -19.86
C LYS A 131 -8.16 -8.62 -20.73
N VAL A 132 -8.37 -9.81 -21.26
CA VAL A 132 -7.47 -10.42 -22.25
C VAL A 132 -8.23 -10.49 -23.55
N ASP A 133 -7.70 -9.87 -24.58
CA ASP A 133 -8.17 -10.11 -25.93
C ASP A 133 -7.71 -11.51 -26.36
N LYS A 134 -8.67 -12.40 -26.59
CA LYS A 134 -8.40 -13.82 -26.88
C LYS A 134 -7.75 -14.02 -28.24
N ASP A 135 -7.94 -13.11 -29.17
CA ASP A 135 -7.46 -13.23 -30.54
C ASP A 135 -6.02 -12.69 -30.68
N SER A 136 -5.73 -11.57 -30.07
CA SER A 136 -4.39 -10.95 -30.08
C SER A 136 -3.51 -11.34 -28.89
N GLY A 137 -4.07 -11.89 -27.81
CA GLY A 137 -3.38 -12.14 -26.55
C GLY A 137 -3.00 -10.87 -25.78
N MET A 138 -3.47 -9.70 -26.24
CA MET A 138 -3.18 -8.44 -25.58
C MET A 138 -3.99 -8.28 -24.29
N TRP A 139 -3.35 -7.65 -23.32
CA TRP A 139 -3.96 -7.30 -22.04
C TRP A 139 -4.44 -5.86 -22.06
N GLU A 140 -5.66 -5.65 -21.62
CA GLU A 140 -6.23 -4.34 -21.33
C GLU A 140 -6.45 -4.22 -19.83
N CYS A 141 -5.87 -3.20 -19.20
CA CYS A 141 -6.13 -2.86 -17.81
C CYS A 141 -6.97 -1.58 -17.74
N ILE A 142 -8.22 -1.71 -17.34
CA ILE A 142 -9.13 -0.57 -17.12
C ILE A 142 -9.06 -0.20 -15.65
N VAL A 143 -8.64 1.02 -15.36
CA VAL A 143 -8.59 1.56 -13.99
C VAL A 143 -9.74 2.54 -13.79
N LYS A 144 -10.53 2.33 -12.74
CA LYS A 144 -11.67 3.17 -12.37
C LYS A 144 -11.60 3.58 -10.91
N MET A 145 -12.23 4.68 -10.56
CA MET A 145 -12.39 5.17 -9.18
C MET A 145 -13.88 5.36 -8.85
N PRO A 146 -14.73 4.32 -8.94
CA PRO A 146 -16.18 4.49 -8.85
C PRO A 146 -16.60 5.09 -7.50
N VAL A 147 -16.10 4.58 -6.40
CA VAL A 147 -16.46 5.06 -5.05
C VAL A 147 -16.10 6.53 -4.84
N PHE A 148 -14.94 6.94 -5.34
CA PHE A 148 -14.49 8.33 -5.25
C PHE A 148 -15.36 9.25 -6.12
N VAL A 149 -15.63 8.83 -7.36
CA VAL A 149 -16.45 9.60 -8.31
C VAL A 149 -17.89 9.71 -7.81
N GLU A 150 -18.48 8.62 -7.32
CA GLU A 150 -19.82 8.61 -6.72
C GLU A 150 -19.88 9.49 -5.48
N GLY A 151 -18.87 9.41 -4.60
CA GLY A 151 -18.76 10.27 -3.43
C GLY A 151 -18.65 11.74 -3.77
N MET A 152 -17.85 12.09 -4.78
CA MET A 152 -17.78 13.47 -5.29
C MET A 152 -19.12 13.92 -5.88
N HIS A 153 -19.76 13.05 -6.67
CA HIS A 153 -21.06 13.36 -7.25
C HIS A 153 -22.09 13.62 -6.16
N GLY A 154 -22.21 12.75 -5.15
CA GLY A 154 -23.13 12.94 -4.02
C GLY A 154 -22.83 14.21 -3.22
N THR A 155 -21.56 14.56 -3.06
CA THR A 155 -21.17 15.75 -2.29
C THR A 155 -21.40 17.05 -3.05
N PHE A 156 -21.16 17.06 -4.36
CA PHE A 156 -21.13 18.31 -5.13
C PHE A 156 -22.29 18.46 -6.12
N CYS A 157 -22.94 17.36 -6.54
CA CYS A 157 -23.99 17.43 -7.54
C CYS A 157 -25.41 17.34 -6.95
N ASP A 158 -25.55 16.87 -5.71
CA ASP A 158 -26.84 16.84 -4.99
C ASP A 158 -27.14 18.15 -4.25
N ASP A 159 -26.19 19.08 -4.20
CA ASP A 159 -26.42 20.42 -3.66
C ASP A 159 -27.31 21.23 -4.63
N GLU A 160 -28.40 21.83 -4.12
CA GLU A 160 -29.32 22.66 -4.90
C GLU A 160 -28.67 23.84 -5.62
N HIS A 161 -27.44 24.17 -5.23
CA HIS A 161 -26.65 25.29 -5.76
C HIS A 161 -25.78 24.92 -6.98
N TYR A 162 -25.66 23.63 -7.31
CA TYR A 162 -24.89 23.23 -8.48
C TYR A 162 -25.80 23.04 -9.70
N PRO A 163 -25.48 23.69 -10.83
CA PRO A 163 -26.29 23.53 -12.03
C PRO A 163 -26.19 22.08 -12.51
N LYS A 164 -27.35 21.40 -12.56
CA LYS A 164 -27.49 20.05 -13.15
C LYS A 164 -27.34 20.11 -14.69
N LYS A 165 -26.32 20.76 -15.18
CA LYS A 165 -25.97 20.75 -16.61
C LYS A 165 -24.85 19.76 -16.83
N ASP A 166 -25.00 18.93 -17.85
CA ASP A 166 -23.88 18.19 -18.42
C ASP A 166 -22.73 19.16 -18.70
N VAL A 167 -21.74 19.11 -17.84
CA VAL A 167 -20.50 19.84 -18.08
C VAL A 167 -19.79 19.09 -19.19
N SER A 168 -19.86 19.61 -20.41
CA SER A 168 -18.96 19.17 -21.46
C SER A 168 -17.55 19.25 -20.90
N THR A 169 -16.80 18.15 -21.03
CA THR A 169 -15.44 18.05 -20.53
C THR A 169 -14.66 19.32 -20.88
N PRO A 170 -13.82 19.89 -19.96
CA PRO A 170 -13.09 21.13 -20.20
C PRO A 170 -12.03 21.00 -21.30
N TYR A 171 -11.85 19.84 -21.88
CA TYR A 171 -11.07 19.60 -23.08
C TYR A 171 -12.02 19.38 -24.26
N PRO A 172 -12.33 20.40 -25.05
CA PRO A 172 -12.88 20.15 -26.38
C PRO A 172 -11.83 19.28 -27.08
N GLY A 173 -12.23 18.07 -27.44
CA GLY A 173 -11.35 17.18 -28.22
C GLY A 173 -10.85 17.98 -29.40
N GLY A 174 -9.56 18.31 -29.35
CA GLY A 174 -8.89 18.93 -30.47
C GLY A 174 -8.93 17.95 -31.64
N ALA A 175 -9.35 18.43 -32.77
CA ALA A 175 -9.30 17.73 -34.03
C ALA A 175 -7.89 17.26 -34.38
#